data_3500061fbea666f0fddde4674f7387ac
#
_entry.id   3500061fbea666f0fddde4674f7387ac
#
_cell.length_a   1.000
_cell.length_b   1.000
_cell.length_c   1.000
_cell.angle_alpha   90.00
_cell.angle_beta   90.00
_cell.angle_gamma   90.00
#
_symmetry.space_group_name_H-M   'P 1'
#
loop_
_entity.id
_entity.type
_entity.pdbx_description
1 polymer ?
#
loop_
_entity_poly.entity_id
_entity_poly.type
_entity_poly.pdbx_seq_one_letter_code
_entity_poly.pdbx_strand_id
1 'polypeptide(L)'
;MRRSEAVLLAVFAGHPISGQAQTTRVANSSKNKGDRGEREAVRVCVSLVPDLVVPDAMRMLGAGRREDIGDLKVFPDTAVQVKNCADVGAALRQAAVGAQRQARHGRMDFALGMAPIPRARAGSVRWLASCLFWPDDTLAHDEIARFGSPGAAVAHLRNEKLGVPRDRRVAIVERHGTDTIVVAPIEAWFAAYRKTTGRIAVAVAG
;
A
#
# COMPACT_ATOMS: atom_id res chain seq x y z
N MET A 1 -84.24 18.21 5.97
CA MET A 1 -82.94 18.81 5.95
C MET A 1 -81.94 17.92 6.65
N ARG A 2 -81.15 17.18 5.93
CA ARG A 2 -80.00 16.39 6.48
C ARG A 2 -78.82 16.67 5.65
N ARG A 3 -77.74 17.24 6.27
CA ARG A 3 -76.44 17.52 5.64
C ARG A 3 -75.63 16.25 5.71
N SER A 4 -75.13 15.86 4.57
CA SER A 4 -74.14 14.77 4.43
C SER A 4 -72.69 15.33 4.68
N GLU A 5 -71.98 14.76 5.64
CA GLU A 5 -70.58 14.99 5.85
C GLU A 5 -69.76 14.04 4.93
N ALA A 6 -68.94 14.62 4.09
CA ALA A 6 -67.98 13.87 3.28
C ALA A 6 -66.67 13.77 4.04
N VAL A 7 -66.30 12.56 4.39
CA VAL A 7 -64.98 12.24 5.00
C VAL A 7 -63.94 12.15 3.88
N LEU A 8 -62.95 13.04 3.92
CA LEU A 8 -61.81 13.06 2.99
C LEU A 8 -60.73 12.12 3.52
N LEU A 9 -60.55 10.96 2.89
CA LEU A 9 -59.46 10.05 3.17
C LEU A 9 -58.18 10.57 2.44
N ALA A 10 -57.22 11.12 3.18
CA ALA A 10 -55.91 11.44 2.66
C ALA A 10 -55.04 10.17 2.61
N VAL A 11 -54.75 9.70 1.40
CA VAL A 11 -53.83 8.60 1.16
C VAL A 11 -52.41 9.17 1.22
N PHE A 12 -51.69 8.89 2.29
CA PHE A 12 -50.26 9.14 2.39
C PHE A 12 -49.51 8.11 1.52
N ALA A 13 -49.13 8.50 0.31
CA ALA A 13 -48.17 7.76 -0.50
C ALA A 13 -46.78 7.93 0.11
N GLY A 14 -46.32 6.90 0.83
CA GLY A 14 -44.96 6.84 1.35
C GLY A 14 -43.93 6.80 0.22
N HIS A 15 -43.08 7.80 0.13
CA HIS A 15 -41.93 7.80 -0.76
C HIS A 15 -40.89 6.82 -0.20
N PRO A 16 -40.35 5.88 -0.99
CA PRO A 16 -39.26 5.03 -0.54
C PRO A 16 -37.99 5.86 -0.43
N ILE A 17 -37.41 5.85 0.75
CA ILE A 17 -36.10 6.53 1.01
C ILE A 17 -35.01 5.76 0.29
N SER A 18 -34.67 6.17 -0.95
CA SER A 18 -33.65 5.54 -1.80
C SER A 18 -32.19 5.89 -1.41
N GLY A 19 -31.98 6.60 -0.28
CA GLY A 19 -30.68 7.12 0.12
C GLY A 19 -29.73 6.13 0.81
N GLN A 20 -30.25 5.05 1.45
CA GLN A 20 -29.41 4.14 2.25
C GLN A 20 -28.71 3.04 1.44
N ALA A 21 -29.24 2.64 0.28
CA ALA A 21 -28.67 1.57 -0.53
C ALA A 21 -27.40 2.00 -1.30
N GLN A 22 -27.25 3.28 -1.63
CA GLN A 22 -26.06 3.76 -2.35
C GLN A 22 -24.82 3.91 -1.46
N THR A 23 -24.98 4.34 -0.20
CA THR A 23 -23.87 4.50 0.74
C THR A 23 -23.22 3.18 1.13
N THR A 24 -24.02 2.13 1.35
CA THR A 24 -23.51 0.78 1.66
C THR A 24 -22.79 0.15 0.47
N ARG A 25 -23.21 0.40 -0.75
CA ARG A 25 -22.58 -0.16 -1.97
C ARG A 25 -21.21 0.46 -2.25
N VAL A 26 -21.02 1.75 -2.01
CA VAL A 26 -19.73 2.44 -2.18
C VAL A 26 -18.75 2.02 -1.09
N ALA A 27 -19.16 1.95 0.16
CA ALA A 27 -18.32 1.50 1.27
C ALA A 27 -17.84 0.05 1.06
N ASN A 28 -18.72 -0.87 0.65
CA ASN A 28 -18.35 -2.25 0.33
C ASN A 28 -17.39 -2.35 -0.86
N SER A 29 -17.53 -1.51 -1.88
CA SER A 29 -16.64 -1.48 -3.04
C SER A 29 -15.21 -1.08 -2.66
N SER A 30 -15.04 -0.05 -1.84
CA SER A 30 -13.72 0.43 -1.38
C SER A 30 -13.04 -0.60 -0.47
N LYS A 31 -13.77 -1.21 0.46
CA LYS A 31 -13.28 -2.29 1.29
C LYS A 31 -12.83 -3.50 0.45
N ASN A 32 -13.66 -3.94 -0.49
CA ASN A 32 -13.34 -5.07 -1.36
C ASN A 32 -12.09 -4.80 -2.23
N LYS A 33 -11.89 -3.55 -2.65
CA LYS A 33 -10.69 -3.13 -3.39
C LYS A 33 -9.44 -3.19 -2.50
N GLY A 34 -9.52 -2.74 -1.25
CA GLY A 34 -8.46 -2.86 -0.26
C GLY A 34 -8.09 -4.32 -0.02
N ASP A 35 -9.07 -5.13 0.35
CA ASP A 35 -8.94 -6.57 0.61
C ASP A 35 -8.33 -7.35 -0.57
N ARG A 36 -8.66 -6.98 -1.79
CA ARG A 36 -8.07 -7.57 -2.99
C ARG A 36 -6.61 -7.16 -3.15
N GLY A 37 -6.28 -5.87 -2.92
CA GLY A 37 -4.92 -5.36 -2.99
C GLY A 37 -3.99 -6.07 -2.00
N GLU A 38 -4.43 -6.25 -0.75
CA GLU A 38 -3.67 -6.94 0.27
C GLU A 38 -3.40 -8.41 -0.09
N ARG A 39 -4.41 -9.16 -0.58
CA ARG A 39 -4.21 -10.55 -1.04
C ARG A 39 -3.26 -10.64 -2.24
N GLU A 40 -3.32 -9.68 -3.16
CA GLU A 40 -2.41 -9.62 -4.30
C GLU A 40 -0.98 -9.31 -3.84
N ALA A 41 -0.80 -8.39 -2.89
CA ALA A 41 0.51 -8.06 -2.32
C ALA A 41 1.18 -9.27 -1.66
N VAL A 42 0.44 -10.09 -0.88
CA VAL A 42 0.97 -11.35 -0.33
C VAL A 42 1.49 -12.26 -1.46
N ARG A 43 0.71 -12.47 -2.52
CA ARG A 43 1.14 -13.31 -3.66
C ARG A 43 2.39 -12.76 -4.34
N VAL A 44 2.50 -11.45 -4.47
CA VAL A 44 3.69 -10.79 -5.04
C VAL A 44 4.93 -11.07 -4.19
N CYS A 45 4.85 -10.91 -2.87
CA CYS A 45 5.95 -11.22 -1.96
C CYS A 45 6.35 -12.71 -2.07
N VAL A 46 5.39 -13.63 -1.98
CA VAL A 46 5.65 -15.08 -2.09
C VAL A 46 6.25 -15.47 -3.44
N SER A 47 5.81 -14.82 -4.53
CA SER A 47 6.31 -15.12 -5.88
C SER A 47 7.72 -14.59 -6.15
N LEU A 48 8.04 -13.39 -5.66
CA LEU A 48 9.31 -12.73 -5.98
C LEU A 48 10.44 -13.08 -5.01
N VAL A 49 10.11 -13.34 -3.75
CA VAL A 49 11.11 -13.59 -2.69
C VAL A 49 10.66 -14.71 -1.73
N PRO A 50 10.37 -15.92 -2.25
CA PRO A 50 9.85 -17.01 -1.43
C PRO A 50 10.80 -17.41 -0.29
N ASP A 51 12.09 -17.20 -0.46
CA ASP A 51 13.15 -17.47 0.51
C ASP A 51 13.17 -16.48 1.70
N LEU A 52 12.58 -15.31 1.55
CA LEU A 52 12.50 -14.28 2.60
C LEU A 52 11.15 -14.23 3.32
N VAL A 53 10.14 -14.90 2.77
CA VAL A 53 8.77 -14.87 3.27
C VAL A 53 8.58 -15.92 4.37
N VAL A 54 7.88 -15.55 5.45
CA VAL A 54 7.51 -16.50 6.51
C VAL A 54 6.61 -17.62 5.97
N PRO A 55 6.69 -18.85 6.50
CA PRO A 55 5.91 -20.00 5.97
C PRO A 55 4.40 -19.80 6.03
N ASP A 56 3.91 -19.04 7.00
CA ASP A 56 2.50 -18.71 7.21
C ASP A 56 2.13 -17.30 6.71
N ALA A 57 2.76 -16.88 5.62
CA ALA A 57 2.51 -15.57 5.02
C ALA A 57 1.02 -15.35 4.71
N MET A 58 0.45 -14.31 5.30
CA MET A 58 -0.96 -14.03 5.17
C MET A 58 -1.29 -12.54 5.31
N ARG A 59 -2.50 -12.20 4.91
CA ARG A 59 -3.14 -10.95 5.23
C ARG A 59 -3.57 -10.93 6.70
N MET A 60 -3.28 -9.86 7.41
CA MET A 60 -3.78 -9.66 8.77
C MET A 60 -5.24 -9.20 8.73
N LEU A 61 -6.12 -9.92 9.43
CA LEU A 61 -7.53 -9.55 9.54
C LEU A 61 -7.73 -8.70 10.80
N GLY A 62 -8.24 -7.49 10.66
CA GLY A 62 -8.70 -6.69 11.77
C GLY A 62 -8.04 -5.32 11.93
N ALA A 63 -8.50 -4.36 11.13
CA ALA A 63 -8.30 -2.95 11.45
C ALA A 63 -8.88 -2.63 12.84
N GLY A 64 -8.06 -2.07 13.74
CA GLY A 64 -8.49 -1.65 15.08
C GLY A 64 -8.12 -2.59 16.22
N ARG A 65 -7.32 -3.62 16.01
CA ARG A 65 -6.71 -4.37 17.13
C ARG A 65 -5.65 -3.52 17.83
N ARG A 66 -5.50 -3.72 19.14
CA ARG A 66 -4.50 -3.04 19.99
C ARG A 66 -3.06 -3.27 19.50
N GLU A 67 -2.84 -4.30 18.67
CA GLU A 67 -1.60 -4.70 18.03
C GLU A 67 -1.72 -4.53 16.49
N ASP A 68 -1.91 -3.30 16.02
CA ASP A 68 -1.93 -2.99 14.58
C ASP A 68 -0.47 -2.96 14.05
N ILE A 69 0.05 -4.15 13.69
CA ILE A 69 1.44 -4.36 13.26
C ILE A 69 1.59 -4.29 11.72
N GLY A 70 0.50 -4.05 10.99
CA GLY A 70 0.49 -3.97 9.53
C GLY A 70 -0.67 -4.73 8.89
N ASP A 71 -0.82 -4.52 7.58
CA ASP A 71 -1.85 -5.21 6.81
C ASP A 71 -1.46 -6.67 6.49
N LEU A 72 -0.17 -6.96 6.43
CA LEU A 72 0.36 -8.26 6.03
C LEU A 72 1.40 -8.79 7.03
N LYS A 73 1.34 -10.10 7.29
CA LYS A 73 2.40 -10.89 7.89
C LYS A 73 3.12 -11.64 6.79
N VAL A 74 4.21 -11.09 6.27
CA VAL A 74 4.98 -11.68 5.16
C VAL A 74 6.46 -11.79 5.46
N PHE A 75 7.02 -10.89 6.26
CA PHE A 75 8.41 -10.93 6.70
C PHE A 75 8.49 -10.96 8.23
N PRO A 76 9.54 -11.54 8.82
CA PRO A 76 9.62 -11.73 10.27
C PRO A 76 9.79 -10.41 11.06
N ASP A 77 10.37 -9.39 10.44
CA ASP A 77 10.88 -8.16 11.05
C ASP A 77 10.39 -6.87 10.35
N THR A 78 9.39 -6.99 9.47
CA THR A 78 8.92 -5.87 8.63
C THR A 78 7.43 -5.63 8.80
N ALA A 79 7.05 -4.42 9.15
CA ALA A 79 5.66 -3.96 9.07
C ALA A 79 5.30 -3.62 7.61
N VAL A 80 4.28 -4.25 7.08
CA VAL A 80 3.83 -4.05 5.69
C VAL A 80 2.46 -3.40 5.64
N GLN A 81 2.36 -2.23 5.00
CA GLN A 81 1.12 -1.50 4.76
C GLN A 81 0.80 -1.45 3.28
N VAL A 82 -0.41 -1.84 2.90
CA VAL A 82 -0.88 -1.80 1.50
C VAL A 82 -1.89 -0.68 1.30
N LYS A 83 -1.72 0.12 0.24
CA LYS A 83 -2.70 1.14 -0.17
C LYS A 83 -3.03 0.98 -1.65
N ASN A 84 -4.29 0.64 -1.92
CA ASN A 84 -4.82 0.47 -3.27
C ASN A 84 -5.82 1.60 -3.60
N CYS A 85 -5.31 2.81 -3.82
CA CYS A 85 -6.09 4.00 -4.15
C CYS A 85 -6.01 4.32 -5.66
N ALA A 86 -6.90 5.19 -6.14
CA ALA A 86 -6.85 5.68 -7.52
C ALA A 86 -5.64 6.61 -7.73
N ASP A 87 -5.34 7.46 -6.74
CA ASP A 87 -4.14 8.28 -6.71
C ASP A 87 -2.97 7.47 -6.12
N VAL A 88 -2.07 7.05 -6.99
CA VAL A 88 -0.86 6.27 -6.61
C VAL A 88 0.07 7.10 -5.73
N GLY A 89 0.17 8.41 -5.97
CA GLY A 89 1.02 9.29 -5.17
C GLY A 89 0.55 9.40 -3.71
N ALA A 90 -0.75 9.57 -3.51
CA ALA A 90 -1.36 9.55 -2.18
C ALA A 90 -1.21 8.17 -1.53
N ALA A 91 -1.41 7.08 -2.30
CA ALA A 91 -1.24 5.72 -1.81
C ALA A 91 0.18 5.48 -1.29
N LEU A 92 1.21 5.88 -2.02
CA LEU A 92 2.61 5.73 -1.63
C LEU A 92 2.95 6.46 -0.32
N ARG A 93 2.50 7.73 -0.18
CA ARG A 93 2.71 8.48 1.08
C ARG A 93 2.00 7.83 2.26
N GLN A 94 0.73 7.50 2.11
CA GLN A 94 -0.05 6.86 3.18
C GLN A 94 0.53 5.49 3.56
N ALA A 95 1.00 4.71 2.58
CA ALA A 95 1.61 3.42 2.83
C ALA A 95 2.94 3.54 3.59
N ALA A 96 3.83 4.46 3.16
CA ALA A 96 5.12 4.69 3.82
C ALA A 96 4.95 5.13 5.28
N VAL A 97 4.13 6.18 5.51
CA VAL A 97 3.87 6.70 6.87
C VAL A 97 3.15 5.67 7.74
N GLY A 98 2.17 4.97 7.16
CA GLY A 98 1.44 3.90 7.86
C GLY A 98 2.34 2.75 8.29
N ALA A 99 3.16 2.23 7.37
CA ALA A 99 4.11 1.16 7.63
C ALA A 99 5.12 1.57 8.73
N GLN A 100 5.66 2.79 8.66
CA GLN A 100 6.61 3.27 9.66
C GLN A 100 5.99 3.39 11.06
N ARG A 101 4.73 3.86 11.14
CA ARG A 101 4.00 3.91 12.42
C ARG A 101 3.81 2.51 12.99
N GLN A 102 3.42 1.56 12.15
CA GLN A 102 3.20 0.17 12.54
C GLN A 102 4.51 -0.53 12.93
N ALA A 103 5.60 -0.27 12.21
CA ALA A 103 6.93 -0.79 12.56
C ALA A 103 7.35 -0.33 13.98
N ARG A 104 7.14 0.94 14.32
CA ARG A 104 7.40 1.45 15.67
C ARG A 104 6.54 0.77 16.73
N HIS A 105 5.24 0.57 16.46
CA HIS A 105 4.34 -0.10 17.40
C HIS A 105 4.69 -1.57 17.60
N GLY A 106 5.00 -2.28 16.50
CA GLY A 106 5.36 -3.69 16.50
C GLY A 106 6.83 -3.98 16.84
N ARG A 107 7.66 -2.93 17.05
CA ARG A 107 9.12 -3.05 17.24
C ARG A 107 9.77 -3.83 16.10
N MET A 108 9.32 -3.56 14.87
CA MET A 108 9.86 -4.13 13.64
C MET A 108 11.03 -3.30 13.16
N ASP A 109 12.05 -3.96 12.63
CA ASP A 109 13.27 -3.31 12.15
C ASP A 109 13.02 -2.54 10.84
N PHE A 110 12.08 -3.04 10.01
CA PHE A 110 11.78 -2.46 8.71
C PHE A 110 10.32 -2.04 8.55
N ALA A 111 10.10 -1.13 7.61
CA ALA A 111 8.78 -0.65 7.23
C ALA A 111 8.65 -0.65 5.70
N LEU A 112 7.63 -1.31 5.18
CA LEU A 112 7.35 -1.39 3.75
C LEU A 112 5.92 -0.93 3.45
N GLY A 113 5.78 0.19 2.75
CA GLY A 113 4.55 0.57 2.09
C GLY A 113 4.49 -0.05 0.69
N MET A 114 3.35 -0.63 0.32
CA MET A 114 3.12 -1.19 -1.01
C MET A 114 1.93 -0.53 -1.69
N ALA A 115 2.09 -0.18 -2.96
CA ALA A 115 0.99 0.35 -3.78
C ALA A 115 1.02 -0.26 -5.19
N PRO A 116 -0.11 -0.80 -5.69
CA PRO A 116 -0.20 -1.26 -7.06
C PRO A 116 -0.33 -0.09 -8.03
N ILE A 117 0.24 -0.23 -9.22
CA ILE A 117 0.02 0.71 -10.33
C ILE A 117 -1.24 0.28 -11.07
N PRO A 118 -2.29 1.10 -11.09
CA PRO A 118 -3.52 0.77 -11.82
C PRO A 118 -3.24 0.56 -13.31
N ARG A 119 -3.84 -0.47 -13.90
CA ARG A 119 -3.74 -0.79 -15.34
C ARG A 119 -2.30 -0.89 -15.86
N ALA A 120 -1.36 -1.35 -15.03
CA ALA A 120 -0.01 -1.63 -15.47
C ALA A 120 -0.01 -2.71 -16.56
N ARG A 121 0.77 -2.47 -17.64
CA ARG A 121 0.91 -3.43 -18.74
C ARG A 121 1.65 -4.69 -18.30
N ALA A 122 1.43 -5.80 -18.98
CA ALA A 122 2.27 -6.98 -18.79
C ALA A 122 3.74 -6.61 -19.06
N GLY A 123 4.63 -7.14 -18.25
CA GLY A 123 6.05 -6.85 -18.35
C GLY A 123 6.51 -5.48 -17.83
N SER A 124 5.60 -4.57 -17.40
CA SER A 124 5.97 -3.29 -16.78
C SER A 124 6.00 -3.35 -15.25
N VAL A 125 6.53 -2.30 -14.59
CA VAL A 125 6.44 -2.15 -13.13
C VAL A 125 4.98 -2.18 -12.69
N ARG A 126 4.60 -3.12 -11.85
CA ARG A 126 3.22 -3.33 -11.38
C ARG A 126 3.00 -2.92 -9.94
N TRP A 127 4.03 -3.04 -9.12
CA TRP A 127 4.02 -2.71 -7.71
C TRP A 127 5.16 -1.77 -7.36
N LEU A 128 4.86 -0.80 -6.52
CA LEU A 128 5.83 0.14 -5.97
C LEU A 128 5.97 -0.10 -4.47
N ALA A 129 7.20 -0.04 -4.01
CA ALA A 129 7.57 0.11 -2.61
C ALA A 129 7.64 1.59 -2.25
N SER A 130 7.32 1.93 -1.02
CA SER A 130 7.57 3.24 -0.43
C SER A 130 7.93 3.11 1.05
N CYS A 131 8.89 3.88 1.52
CA CYS A 131 9.31 3.89 2.93
C CYS A 131 9.87 5.26 3.32
N LEU A 132 9.97 5.53 4.63
CA LEU A 132 10.70 6.69 5.15
C LEU A 132 12.18 6.40 5.29
N PHE A 133 12.54 5.16 5.60
CA PHE A 133 13.92 4.69 5.72
C PHE A 133 14.13 3.50 4.80
N TRP A 134 15.16 3.59 3.96
CA TRP A 134 15.51 2.51 3.04
C TRP A 134 16.21 1.37 3.80
N PRO A 135 15.98 0.10 3.45
CA PRO A 135 16.57 -1.02 4.19
C PRO A 135 18.09 -1.07 4.18
N ASP A 136 18.73 -0.60 3.11
CA ASP A 136 20.18 -0.59 2.97
C ASP A 136 20.72 0.81 3.29
N ASP A 137 21.69 0.91 4.19
CA ASP A 137 22.30 2.17 4.62
C ASP A 137 23.00 2.94 3.49
N THR A 138 23.38 2.24 2.42
CA THR A 138 24.20 2.87 1.38
C THR A 138 23.40 3.48 0.26
N LEU A 139 22.08 3.19 0.08
CA LEU A 139 21.36 3.60 -1.13
C LEU A 139 22.22 3.47 -2.39
N ALA A 140 23.07 2.41 -2.43
CA ALA A 140 24.08 2.19 -3.47
C ALA A 140 23.40 1.76 -4.78
N HIS A 141 22.49 2.59 -5.25
CA HIS A 141 21.81 2.45 -6.52
C HIS A 141 22.51 3.35 -7.52
N ASP A 142 22.76 2.83 -8.71
CA ASP A 142 23.49 3.53 -9.76
C ASP A 142 22.81 4.84 -10.18
N GLU A 143 21.51 4.97 -9.88
CA GLU A 143 20.77 6.18 -10.20
C GLU A 143 19.68 6.47 -9.16
N ILE A 144 19.91 7.49 -8.32
CA ILE A 144 18.92 8.02 -7.38
C ILE A 144 18.40 9.34 -7.93
N ALA A 145 17.17 9.35 -8.40
CA ALA A 145 16.51 10.57 -8.88
C ALA A 145 15.69 11.23 -7.77
N ARG A 146 15.69 12.57 -7.72
CA ARG A 146 14.95 13.38 -6.74
C ARG A 146 13.79 14.11 -7.40
N PHE A 147 12.64 14.10 -6.76
CA PHE A 147 11.40 14.66 -7.28
C PHE A 147 10.62 15.43 -6.21
N GLY A 148 9.99 16.54 -6.61
CA GLY A 148 9.06 17.30 -5.75
C GLY A 148 7.67 16.66 -5.63
N SER A 149 7.36 15.64 -6.43
CA SER A 149 6.05 14.97 -6.39
C SER A 149 6.14 13.46 -6.61
N PRO A 150 5.27 12.67 -5.94
CA PRO A 150 5.21 11.22 -6.17
C PRO A 150 4.84 10.85 -7.61
N GLY A 151 4.01 11.65 -8.28
CA GLY A 151 3.60 11.40 -9.66
C GLY A 151 4.78 11.44 -10.63
N ALA A 152 5.69 12.41 -10.49
CA ALA A 152 6.92 12.52 -11.28
C ALA A 152 7.86 11.33 -11.00
N ALA A 153 8.03 10.95 -9.73
CA ALA A 153 8.81 9.78 -9.36
C ALA A 153 8.25 8.49 -9.98
N VAL A 154 6.94 8.28 -9.91
CA VAL A 154 6.26 7.11 -10.52
C VAL A 154 6.46 7.09 -12.04
N ALA A 155 6.34 8.23 -12.72
CA ALA A 155 6.58 8.33 -14.16
C ALA A 155 8.01 7.94 -14.51
N HIS A 156 8.99 8.41 -13.76
CA HIS A 156 10.41 8.07 -13.92
C HIS A 156 10.64 6.56 -13.70
N LEU A 157 10.22 6.01 -12.58
CA LEU A 157 10.42 4.59 -12.24
C LEU A 157 9.77 3.62 -13.25
N ARG A 158 8.72 4.05 -13.94
CA ARG A 158 8.04 3.28 -14.99
C ARG A 158 8.67 3.42 -16.37
N ASN A 159 9.65 4.30 -16.53
CA ASN A 159 10.30 4.52 -17.82
C ASN A 159 11.24 3.36 -18.15
N GLU A 160 10.80 2.47 -19.03
CA GLU A 160 11.59 1.30 -19.46
C GLU A 160 12.80 1.68 -20.31
N LYS A 161 12.91 2.96 -20.76
CA LYS A 161 14.04 3.46 -21.53
C LYS A 161 15.22 3.93 -20.67
N LEU A 162 15.11 3.89 -19.34
CA LEU A 162 16.20 4.29 -18.43
C LEU A 162 17.46 3.45 -18.56
N GLY A 163 17.36 2.22 -19.10
CA GLY A 163 18.52 1.30 -19.16
C GLY A 163 18.94 0.73 -17.78
N VAL A 164 18.35 1.22 -16.69
CA VAL A 164 18.63 0.76 -15.32
C VAL A 164 17.71 -0.40 -14.98
N PRO A 165 18.20 -1.54 -14.47
CA PRO A 165 17.38 -2.65 -13.99
C PRO A 165 16.40 -2.21 -12.89
N ARG A 166 15.22 -2.86 -12.80
CA ARG A 166 14.15 -2.46 -11.86
C ARG A 166 14.58 -2.57 -10.41
N ASP A 167 15.34 -3.59 -10.07
CA ASP A 167 15.90 -3.84 -8.75
C ASP A 167 16.96 -2.82 -8.31
N ARG A 168 17.34 -1.89 -9.21
CA ARG A 168 18.27 -0.79 -8.95
C ARG A 168 17.66 0.60 -9.08
N ARG A 169 16.39 0.71 -9.47
CA ARG A 169 15.71 2.01 -9.63
C ARG A 169 15.20 2.51 -8.30
N VAL A 170 15.66 3.67 -7.86
CA VAL A 170 15.17 4.33 -6.64
C VAL A 170 14.92 5.80 -6.91
N ALA A 171 13.85 6.34 -6.37
CA ALA A 171 13.50 7.75 -6.42
C ALA A 171 13.26 8.29 -5.01
N ILE A 172 13.75 9.48 -4.72
CA ILE A 172 13.46 10.20 -3.49
C ILE A 172 12.43 11.29 -3.81
N VAL A 173 11.37 11.35 -3.03
CA VAL A 173 10.33 12.38 -3.15
C VAL A 173 10.41 13.31 -1.94
N GLU A 174 10.84 14.53 -2.23
CA GLU A 174 10.99 15.61 -1.25
C GLU A 174 9.94 16.69 -1.54
N ARG A 175 9.06 16.98 -0.59
CA ARG A 175 8.08 18.04 -0.69
C ARG A 175 8.06 18.83 0.61
N HIS A 176 8.16 20.14 0.48
CA HIS A 176 8.11 21.04 1.65
C HIS A 176 6.89 20.73 2.54
N GLY A 177 7.11 20.67 3.84
CA GLY A 177 6.05 20.42 4.83
C GLY A 177 5.53 18.98 4.90
N THR A 178 6.19 18.02 4.26
CA THR A 178 5.85 16.59 4.35
C THR A 178 7.11 15.74 4.55
N ASP A 179 6.92 14.52 5.09
CA ASP A 179 8.03 13.57 5.19
C ASP A 179 8.60 13.26 3.80
N THR A 180 9.92 13.18 3.71
CA THR A 180 10.62 12.62 2.55
C THR A 180 10.33 11.14 2.49
N ILE A 181 9.95 10.63 1.32
CA ILE A 181 9.76 9.22 1.08
C ILE A 181 10.69 8.70 -0.01
N VAL A 182 11.18 7.48 0.17
CA VAL A 182 11.87 6.72 -0.86
C VAL A 182 10.84 5.87 -1.59
N VAL A 183 10.85 5.88 -2.92
CA VAL A 183 9.93 5.13 -3.78
C VAL A 183 10.72 4.33 -4.79
N ALA A 184 10.36 3.09 -5.01
CA ALA A 184 11.05 2.21 -5.96
C ALA A 184 10.07 1.16 -6.52
N PRO A 185 10.40 0.48 -7.63
CA PRO A 185 9.79 -0.82 -7.92
C PRO A 185 9.98 -1.76 -6.72
N ILE A 186 9.02 -2.64 -6.50
CA ILE A 186 9.05 -3.53 -5.32
C ILE A 186 10.29 -4.44 -5.32
N GLU A 187 10.78 -4.78 -6.49
CA GLU A 187 11.98 -5.59 -6.70
C GLU A 187 13.22 -4.93 -6.10
N ALA A 188 13.33 -3.60 -6.19
CA ALA A 188 14.46 -2.85 -5.62
C ALA A 188 14.45 -2.89 -4.08
N TRP A 189 13.27 -2.77 -3.47
CA TRP A 189 13.15 -2.90 -2.02
C TRP A 189 13.54 -4.31 -1.55
N PHE A 190 13.10 -5.36 -2.26
CA PHE A 190 13.46 -6.74 -1.94
C PHE A 190 14.98 -7.00 -2.09
N ALA A 191 15.61 -6.42 -3.11
CA ALA A 191 17.06 -6.52 -3.29
C ALA A 191 17.81 -5.88 -2.11
N ALA A 192 17.40 -4.68 -1.68
CA ALA A 192 17.98 -3.99 -0.53
C ALA A 192 17.73 -4.76 0.78
N TYR A 193 16.52 -5.24 1.00
CA TYR A 193 16.16 -6.02 2.19
C TYR A 193 16.97 -7.34 2.28
N ARG A 194 17.10 -8.09 1.17
CA ARG A 194 17.92 -9.31 1.12
C ARG A 194 19.38 -9.02 1.47
N LYS A 195 19.93 -7.95 0.93
CA LYS A 195 21.32 -7.54 1.21
C LYS A 195 21.53 -7.25 2.70
N THR A 196 20.60 -6.55 3.32
CA THR A 196 20.68 -6.15 4.73
C THR A 196 20.46 -7.34 5.66
N THR A 197 19.45 -8.16 5.45
CA THR A 197 19.16 -9.34 6.28
C THR A 197 20.22 -10.43 6.11
N GLY A 198 20.80 -10.58 4.93
CA GLY A 198 21.94 -11.47 4.71
C GLY A 198 23.20 -11.04 5.50
N ARG A 199 23.44 -9.73 5.65
CA ARG A 199 24.54 -9.20 6.48
C ARG A 199 24.32 -9.46 7.97
N ILE A 200 23.09 -9.31 8.46
CA ILE A 200 22.74 -9.58 9.86
C ILE A 200 22.95 -11.08 10.19
N ALA A 201 22.54 -11.98 9.28
CA ALA A 201 22.73 -13.42 9.47
C ALA A 201 24.19 -13.83 9.61
N VAL A 202 25.10 -13.16 8.85
CA VAL A 202 26.55 -13.40 8.94
C VAL A 202 27.15 -12.86 10.25
N ALA A 203 26.65 -11.74 10.76
CA ALA A 203 27.12 -11.14 12.01
C ALA A 203 26.75 -11.96 13.26
N VAL A 204 25.63 -12.71 13.23
CA VAL A 204 25.19 -13.57 14.33
C VAL A 204 25.85 -14.95 14.31
N ALA A 205 26.37 -15.40 13.17
CA ALA A 205 27.03 -16.70 12.99
C ALA A 205 28.54 -16.67 13.31
N GLY A 206 29.12 -15.52 13.60
CA GLY A 206 30.52 -15.31 14.01
C GLY A 206 30.63 -15.06 15.50
#